data_eee3ecbaf7a38106592ba7c86d7b5605
#
_entry.id   eee3ecbaf7a38106592ba7c86d7b5605
#
_cell.length_a   1.000
_cell.length_b   1.000
_cell.length_c   1.000
_cell.angle_alpha   90.00
_cell.angle_beta   90.00
_cell.angle_gamma   90.00
#
_symmetry.space_group_name_H-M   'P 1'
#
loop_
_entity.id
_entity.type
_entity.pdbx_description
1 polymer ?
#
loop_
_entity_poly.entity_id
_entity_poly.type
_entity_poly.pdbx_seq_one_letter_code
_entity_poly.pdbx_strand_id
1 'polypeptide(L)'
;MAIKDKTLMQRKAEFVQHYMITKNATESARRCGYSEKSAYNQGYRLMNDDDVQKMLAIEQQNTKERHLKEHDDIIERLKEEALGDVVGHTGGSRLKALELLMKYYGMIDEKQKLEVNMKENGWFDSLDFLEKDSLN
;
A
#
# COMPACT_ATOMS: atom_id res chain seq x y z
N MET A 1 -26.91 8.64 22.31
CA MET A 1 -26.90 7.78 23.47
C MET A 1 -25.46 7.59 23.91
N ALA A 2 -25.24 8.09 24.72
CA ALA A 2 -24.73 8.22 26.05
C ALA A 2 -23.27 7.82 26.15
N ILE A 3 -22.44 8.84 26.08
CA ILE A 3 -21.06 8.85 26.59
C ILE A 3 -20.99 8.30 28.03
N LYS A 4 -22.13 8.17 28.71
CA LYS A 4 -22.20 7.81 30.15
C LYS A 4 -21.94 6.32 30.44
N ASP A 5 -22.09 5.41 29.48
CA ASP A 5 -22.05 3.97 29.74
C ASP A 5 -20.76 3.27 29.27
N LYS A 6 -19.86 4.00 28.63
CA LYS A 6 -18.58 3.42 28.18
C LYS A 6 -17.48 3.61 29.22
N THR A 7 -16.74 2.55 29.47
CA THR A 7 -15.56 2.64 30.33
C THR A 7 -14.52 3.60 29.71
N LEU A 8 -13.65 4.18 30.54
CA LEU A 8 -12.58 5.07 30.06
C LEU A 8 -11.71 4.37 28.99
N MET A 9 -11.44 3.09 29.19
CA MET A 9 -10.63 2.30 28.27
C MET A 9 -11.34 2.10 26.91
N GLN A 10 -12.64 1.87 26.89
CA GLN A 10 -13.44 1.78 25.67
C GLN A 10 -13.42 3.08 24.87
N ARG A 11 -13.48 4.23 25.55
CA ARG A 11 -13.38 5.54 24.87
C ARG A 11 -12.00 5.77 24.26
N LYS A 12 -10.93 5.36 24.96
CA LYS A 12 -9.57 5.42 24.45
C LYS A 12 -9.41 4.52 23.20
N ALA A 13 -9.95 3.32 23.24
CA ALA A 13 -9.93 2.39 22.09
C ALA A 13 -10.70 2.94 20.88
N GLU A 14 -11.91 3.49 21.09
CA GLU A 14 -12.67 4.15 20.01
C GLU A 14 -11.93 5.35 19.41
N PHE A 15 -11.31 6.16 20.25
CA PHE A 15 -10.50 7.27 19.78
C PHE A 15 -9.37 6.79 18.87
N VAL A 16 -8.67 5.73 19.26
CA VAL A 16 -7.60 5.12 18.45
C VAL A 16 -8.14 4.65 17.10
N GLN A 17 -9.27 3.94 17.07
CA GLN A 17 -9.90 3.49 15.82
C GLN A 17 -10.24 4.66 14.89
N HIS A 18 -10.86 5.71 15.42
CA HIS A 18 -11.18 6.89 14.63
C HIS A 18 -9.93 7.64 14.17
N TYR A 19 -8.92 7.72 15.02
CA TYR A 19 -7.65 8.37 14.66
C TYR A 19 -6.89 7.63 13.57
N MET A 20 -6.93 6.30 13.55
CA MET A 20 -6.31 5.51 12.48
C MET A 20 -6.89 5.84 11.10
N ILE A 21 -8.17 6.22 11.05
CA ILE A 21 -8.88 6.58 9.81
C ILE A 21 -8.67 8.06 9.46
N THR A 22 -8.94 8.96 10.42
CA THR A 22 -8.99 10.41 10.16
C THR A 22 -7.62 11.08 10.18
N LYS A 23 -6.68 10.53 10.93
CA LYS A 23 -5.36 11.15 11.26
C LYS A 23 -5.49 12.54 11.89
N ASN A 24 -6.65 12.83 12.48
CA ASN A 24 -6.99 14.11 13.08
C ASN A 24 -7.56 13.90 14.48
N ALA A 25 -6.85 14.36 15.51
CA ALA A 25 -7.24 14.15 16.91
C ALA A 25 -8.56 14.84 17.29
N THR A 26 -8.80 16.06 16.80
CA THR A 26 -10.03 16.79 17.06
C THR A 26 -11.24 16.10 16.44
N GLU A 27 -11.13 15.68 15.19
CA GLU A 27 -12.18 14.97 14.48
C GLU A 27 -12.46 13.59 15.11
N SER A 28 -11.41 12.90 15.53
CA SER A 28 -11.54 11.63 16.25
C SER A 28 -12.27 11.79 17.58
N ALA A 29 -11.96 12.85 18.33
CA ALA A 29 -12.67 13.18 19.56
C ALA A 29 -14.16 13.49 19.30
N ARG A 30 -14.49 14.24 18.24
CA ARG A 30 -15.89 14.46 17.84
C ARG A 30 -16.63 13.15 17.57
N ARG A 31 -16.03 12.24 16.82
CA ARG A 31 -16.61 10.92 16.52
C ARG A 31 -16.79 10.05 17.75
N CYS A 32 -15.95 10.25 18.79
CA CYS A 32 -16.14 9.62 20.09
C CYS A 32 -17.27 10.26 20.93
N GLY A 33 -17.92 11.32 20.42
CA GLY A 33 -19.03 11.99 21.07
C GLY A 33 -18.66 13.15 21.98
N TYR A 34 -17.44 13.66 21.92
CA TYR A 34 -17.06 14.90 22.60
C TYR A 34 -17.67 16.11 21.90
N SER A 35 -18.10 17.10 22.69
CA SER A 35 -18.71 18.32 22.12
C SER A 35 -17.72 19.10 21.26
N GLU A 36 -18.24 19.86 20.30
CA GLU A 36 -17.45 20.72 19.40
C GLU A 36 -16.45 21.61 20.17
N LYS A 37 -16.92 22.19 21.29
CA LYS A 37 -16.11 23.08 22.15
C LYS A 37 -15.00 22.35 22.90
N SER A 38 -15.18 21.06 23.20
CA SER A 38 -14.22 20.27 24.00
C SER A 38 -13.35 19.34 23.12
N ALA A 39 -13.75 19.08 21.89
CA ALA A 39 -13.10 18.10 21.03
C ALA A 39 -11.61 18.37 20.79
N TYR A 40 -11.22 19.61 20.62
CA TYR A 40 -9.81 19.98 20.47
C TYR A 40 -8.99 19.62 21.72
N ASN A 41 -9.42 20.06 22.90
CA ASN A 41 -8.72 19.80 24.14
C ASN A 41 -8.73 18.31 24.50
N GLN A 42 -9.83 17.62 24.27
CA GLN A 42 -9.95 16.19 24.55
C GLN A 42 -9.11 15.36 23.57
N GLY A 43 -9.11 15.71 22.28
CA GLY A 43 -8.24 15.10 21.29
C GLY A 43 -6.76 15.25 21.65
N TYR A 44 -6.34 16.45 22.03
CA TYR A 44 -4.98 16.70 22.50
C TYR A 44 -4.61 15.86 23.74
N ARG A 45 -5.50 15.82 24.75
CA ARG A 45 -5.29 15.02 25.97
C ARG A 45 -5.18 13.53 25.65
N LEU A 46 -6.06 13.01 24.81
CA LEU A 46 -6.05 11.60 24.41
C LEU A 46 -4.79 11.25 23.62
N MET A 47 -4.33 12.12 22.72
CA MET A 47 -3.06 11.90 22.01
C MET A 47 -1.84 11.86 22.93
N ASN A 48 -1.86 12.54 24.07
CA ASN A 48 -0.78 12.53 25.05
C ASN A 48 -0.99 11.48 26.16
N ASP A 49 -2.02 10.65 26.06
CA ASP A 49 -2.29 9.60 27.03
C ASP A 49 -1.47 8.35 26.72
N ASP A 50 -0.78 7.80 27.72
CA ASP A 50 0.13 6.66 27.56
C ASP A 50 -0.58 5.41 27.02
N ASP A 51 -1.82 5.13 27.46
CA ASP A 51 -2.57 3.97 27.00
C ASP A 51 -2.96 4.15 25.52
N VAL A 52 -3.38 5.36 25.14
CA VAL A 52 -3.70 5.70 23.75
C VAL A 52 -2.46 5.53 22.87
N GLN A 53 -1.30 6.01 23.30
CA GLN A 53 -0.05 5.85 22.54
C GLN A 53 0.35 4.38 22.37
N LYS A 54 0.19 3.55 23.39
CA LYS A 54 0.41 2.10 23.30
C LYS A 54 -0.56 1.44 22.33
N MET A 55 -1.86 1.76 22.42
CA MET A 55 -2.86 1.25 21.50
C MET A 55 -2.59 1.66 20.04
N LEU A 56 -2.20 2.92 19.81
CA LEU A 56 -1.84 3.42 18.49
C LEU A 56 -0.64 2.67 17.91
N ALA A 57 0.39 2.43 18.72
CA ALA A 57 1.56 1.67 18.28
C ALA A 57 1.19 0.24 17.87
N ILE A 58 0.34 -0.43 18.64
CA ILE A 58 -0.16 -1.78 18.33
C ILE A 58 -0.97 -1.77 17.03
N GLU A 59 -1.92 -0.84 16.87
CA GLU A 59 -2.75 -0.76 15.68
C GLU A 59 -1.95 -0.39 14.41
N GLN A 60 -0.95 0.47 14.55
CA GLN A 60 -0.03 0.77 13.45
C GLN A 60 0.78 -0.46 13.04
N GLN A 61 1.26 -1.22 14.01
CA GLN A 61 1.98 -2.46 13.74
C GLN A 61 1.07 -3.50 13.06
N ASN A 62 -0.12 -3.73 13.58
CA ASN A 62 -1.12 -4.63 12.99
C ASN A 62 -1.49 -4.23 11.56
N THR A 63 -1.64 -2.93 11.31
CA THR A 63 -1.94 -2.41 9.97
C THR A 63 -0.78 -2.64 9.02
N LYS A 64 0.45 -2.41 9.48
CA LYS A 64 1.65 -2.67 8.70
C LYS A 64 1.79 -4.16 8.35
N GLU A 65 1.55 -5.05 9.29
CA GLU A 65 1.60 -6.50 9.06
C GLU A 65 0.52 -6.96 8.06
N ARG A 66 -0.72 -6.42 8.16
CA ARG A 66 -1.77 -6.70 7.18
C ARG A 66 -1.37 -6.23 5.78
N HIS A 67 -0.85 -5.02 5.65
CA HIS A 67 -0.40 -4.50 4.35
C HIS A 67 0.74 -5.32 3.76
N LEU A 68 1.68 -5.78 4.60
CA LEU A 68 2.76 -6.68 4.14
C LEU A 68 2.19 -7.99 3.61
N LYS A 69 1.23 -8.59 4.32
CA LYS A 69 0.58 -9.83 3.88
C LYS A 69 -0.20 -9.63 2.58
N GLU A 70 -1.03 -8.59 2.49
CA GLU A 70 -1.76 -8.26 1.26
C GLU A 70 -0.81 -8.02 0.08
N HIS A 71 0.33 -7.41 0.35
CA HIS A 71 1.38 -7.17 -0.61
C HIS A 71 2.03 -8.46 -1.09
N ASP A 72 2.33 -9.39 -0.18
CA ASP A 72 2.86 -10.70 -0.53
C ASP A 72 1.87 -11.50 -1.37
N ASP A 73 0.57 -11.47 -1.04
CA ASP A 73 -0.49 -12.12 -1.81
C ASP A 73 -0.59 -11.56 -3.25
N ILE A 74 -0.44 -10.24 -3.42
CA ILE A 74 -0.41 -9.60 -4.74
C ILE A 74 0.81 -10.04 -5.53
N ILE A 75 1.98 -10.09 -4.89
CA ILE A 75 3.22 -10.52 -5.54
C ILE A 75 3.14 -12.00 -5.96
N GLU A 76 2.58 -12.87 -5.13
CA GLU A 76 2.37 -14.28 -5.50
C GLU A 76 1.44 -14.42 -6.71
N ARG A 77 0.33 -13.66 -6.77
CA ARG A 77 -0.55 -13.65 -7.95
C ARG A 77 0.14 -13.12 -9.20
N LEU A 78 0.97 -12.09 -9.08
CA LEU A 78 1.77 -11.60 -10.21
C LEU A 78 2.78 -12.64 -10.69
N LYS A 79 3.38 -13.41 -9.79
CA LYS A 79 4.28 -14.52 -10.15
C LYS A 79 3.52 -15.63 -10.88
N GLU A 80 2.34 -16.00 -10.40
CA GLU A 80 1.48 -16.98 -11.08
C GLU A 80 1.12 -16.52 -12.49
N GLU A 81 0.74 -15.25 -12.66
CA GLU A 81 0.43 -14.65 -13.95
C GLU A 81 1.64 -14.63 -14.90
N ALA A 82 2.81 -14.25 -14.40
CA ALA A 82 4.03 -14.09 -15.20
C ALA A 82 4.66 -15.43 -15.59
N LEU A 83 4.67 -16.41 -14.69
CA LEU A 83 5.44 -17.65 -14.80
C LEU A 83 4.57 -18.90 -14.86
N GLY A 84 3.30 -18.83 -14.48
CA GLY A 84 2.38 -19.95 -14.43
C GLY A 84 1.85 -20.35 -15.82
N ASP A 85 1.52 -21.63 -15.98
CA ASP A 85 0.79 -22.16 -17.15
C ASP A 85 -0.72 -21.99 -16.96
N VAL A 86 -1.18 -20.75 -16.87
CA VAL A 86 -2.61 -20.46 -16.70
C VAL A 86 -3.29 -20.43 -18.06
N VAL A 87 -4.25 -21.32 -18.25
CA VAL A 87 -5.02 -21.42 -19.49
C VAL A 87 -5.85 -20.16 -19.71
N GLY A 88 -5.74 -19.54 -20.89
CA GLY A 88 -6.50 -18.33 -21.25
C GLY A 88 -5.76 -17.00 -21.06
N HIS A 89 -4.57 -17.00 -20.51
CA HIS A 89 -3.76 -15.79 -20.40
C HIS A 89 -3.03 -15.47 -21.70
N THR A 90 -3.04 -14.20 -22.08
CA THR A 90 -2.34 -13.76 -23.31
C THR A 90 -0.86 -13.52 -23.02
N GLY A 91 -0.02 -13.61 -24.07
CA GLY A 91 1.39 -13.24 -23.94
C GLY A 91 1.58 -11.81 -23.41
N GLY A 92 0.69 -10.88 -23.76
CA GLY A 92 0.72 -9.50 -23.28
C GLY A 92 0.46 -9.36 -21.77
N SER A 93 -0.47 -10.13 -21.22
CA SER A 93 -0.73 -10.10 -19.76
C SER A 93 0.47 -10.64 -18.97
N ARG A 94 1.10 -11.69 -19.43
CA ARG A 94 2.32 -12.26 -18.83
C ARG A 94 3.49 -11.28 -18.85
N LEU A 95 3.73 -10.62 -19.98
CA LEU A 95 4.78 -9.61 -20.11
C LEU A 95 4.53 -8.43 -19.17
N LYS A 96 3.27 -8.00 -19.04
CA LYS A 96 2.90 -6.93 -18.12
C LYS A 96 3.12 -7.30 -16.66
N ALA A 97 2.73 -8.50 -16.26
CA ALA A 97 2.97 -9.01 -14.92
C ALA A 97 4.47 -9.11 -14.62
N LEU A 98 5.26 -9.60 -15.57
CA LEU A 98 6.71 -9.68 -15.45
C LEU A 98 7.37 -8.30 -15.30
N GLU A 99 6.95 -7.32 -16.11
CA GLU A 99 7.40 -5.93 -16.00
C GLU A 99 7.14 -5.35 -14.60
N LEU A 100 5.93 -5.56 -14.06
CA LEU A 100 5.54 -5.09 -12.74
C LEU A 100 6.39 -5.74 -11.63
N LEU A 101 6.65 -7.04 -11.73
CA LEU A 101 7.53 -7.75 -10.80
C LEU A 101 8.96 -7.23 -10.87
N MET A 102 9.50 -7.01 -12.05
CA MET A 102 10.86 -6.47 -12.23
C MET A 102 10.99 -5.07 -11.63
N LYS A 103 9.97 -4.23 -11.78
CA LYS A 103 9.91 -2.91 -11.11
C LYS A 103 9.84 -3.05 -9.60
N TYR A 104 8.99 -3.93 -9.11
CA TYR A 104 8.85 -4.18 -7.69
C TYR A 104 10.17 -4.60 -7.04
N TYR A 105 10.92 -5.48 -7.68
CA TYR A 105 12.24 -5.91 -7.22
C TYR A 105 13.38 -4.93 -7.55
N GLY A 106 13.07 -3.77 -8.15
CA GLY A 106 14.07 -2.78 -8.53
C GLY A 106 15.03 -3.25 -9.62
N MET A 107 14.63 -4.23 -10.43
CA MET A 107 15.45 -4.78 -11.51
C MET A 107 15.44 -3.90 -12.76
N ILE A 108 14.41 -3.07 -12.94
CA ILE A 108 14.28 -2.10 -14.03
C ILE A 108 13.82 -0.75 -13.48
N ASP A 109 14.35 0.33 -14.01
CA ASP A 109 13.88 1.70 -13.78
C ASP A 109 13.02 2.19 -14.98
N GLU A 110 12.54 3.44 -14.92
CA GLU A 110 11.74 4.04 -15.99
C GLU A 110 12.50 4.12 -17.33
N LYS A 111 13.80 4.24 -17.28
CA LYS A 111 14.66 4.32 -18.46
C LYS A 111 14.77 2.95 -19.14
N GLN A 112 14.97 1.90 -18.34
CA GLN A 112 14.99 0.51 -18.80
C GLN A 112 13.63 0.05 -19.33
N LYS A 113 12.52 0.58 -18.78
CA LYS A 113 11.16 0.36 -19.30
C LYS A 113 11.02 0.85 -20.73
N LEU A 114 11.58 1.99 -21.08
CA LEU A 114 11.55 2.53 -22.43
C LEU A 114 12.28 1.59 -23.40
N GLU A 115 13.41 1.04 -23.00
CA GLU A 115 14.19 0.08 -23.77
C GLU A 115 13.45 -1.25 -23.96
N VAL A 116 12.77 -1.75 -22.91
CA VAL A 116 11.92 -2.97 -23.02
C VAL A 116 10.76 -2.74 -23.98
N ASN A 117 10.05 -1.60 -23.88
CA ASN A 117 8.97 -1.26 -24.82
C ASN A 117 9.47 -1.10 -26.27
N MET A 118 10.65 -0.56 -26.46
CA MET A 118 11.27 -0.45 -27.80
C MET A 118 11.62 -1.82 -28.36
N LYS A 119 12.06 -2.76 -27.53
CA LYS A 119 12.31 -4.15 -27.91
C LYS A 119 11.03 -4.93 -28.24
N GLU A 120 9.93 -4.69 -27.49
CA GLU A 120 8.63 -5.29 -27.80
C GLU A 120 8.07 -4.83 -29.15
N ASN A 121 8.23 -3.54 -29.47
CA ASN A 121 7.68 -2.92 -30.68
C ASN A 121 8.62 -3.00 -31.90
N GLY A 122 9.90 -3.26 -31.71
CA GLY A 122 10.93 -3.22 -32.74
C GLY A 122 12.02 -4.29 -32.61
N TRP A 123 11.72 -5.38 -31.94
CA TRP A 123 12.66 -6.46 -31.65
C TRP A 123 13.43 -6.95 -32.90
N PHE A 124 12.75 -7.14 -33.99
CA PHE A 124 13.40 -7.60 -35.24
C PHE A 124 14.19 -6.48 -35.93
N ASP A 125 13.70 -5.24 -35.89
CA ASP A 125 14.35 -4.09 -36.54
C ASP A 125 15.65 -3.71 -35.78
N SER A 126 15.70 -3.90 -34.46
CA SER A 126 16.90 -3.63 -33.68
C SER A 126 17.97 -4.70 -33.84
N LEU A 127 17.60 -5.96 -34.13
CA LEU A 127 18.56 -7.01 -34.46
C LEU A 127 19.20 -6.79 -35.84
N ASP A 128 18.42 -6.41 -36.86
CA ASP A 128 18.91 -6.04 -38.19
C ASP A 128 19.88 -4.85 -38.16
N PHE A 129 19.66 -3.89 -37.27
CA PHE A 129 20.55 -2.75 -37.06
C PHE A 129 21.89 -3.16 -36.44
N LEU A 130 21.87 -4.05 -35.45
CA LEU A 130 23.07 -4.55 -34.77
C LEU A 130 23.92 -5.46 -35.70
N GLU A 131 23.30 -6.24 -36.60
CA GLU A 131 24.02 -7.04 -37.61
C GLU A 131 24.69 -6.15 -38.65
N LYS A 132 24.09 -5.04 -39.04
CA LYS A 132 24.67 -4.09 -40.00
C LYS A 132 25.87 -3.33 -39.44
N ASP A 133 25.86 -2.98 -38.15
CA ASP A 133 26.99 -2.33 -37.47
C ASP A 133 28.17 -3.28 -37.20
N SER A 134 27.90 -4.58 -37.11
CA SER A 134 28.98 -5.59 -36.92
C SER A 134 29.68 -6.01 -38.20
N LEU A 135 29.17 -5.61 -39.36
CA LEU A 135 29.70 -5.93 -40.71
C LEU A 135 30.54 -4.76 -41.31
N ASN A 136 30.64 -3.62 -40.62
CA ASN A 136 31.49 -2.50 -40.95
C ASN A 136 32.64 -2.37 -39.94
#